data_0f0eb843c4ab744fcc778f760e373a80
#
_entry.id   0f0eb843c4ab744fcc778f760e373a80
#
_cell.length_a   1.000
_cell.length_b   1.000
_cell.length_c   1.000
_cell.angle_alpha   90.00
_cell.angle_beta   90.00
_cell.angle_gamma   90.00
#
_symmetry.space_group_name_H-M   'P 1'
#
loop_
_entity.id
_entity.type
_entity.pdbx_description
1 polymer ?
#
loop_
_entity_poly.entity_id
_entity_poly.type
_entity_poly.pdbx_seq_one_letter_code
_entity_poly.pdbx_strand_id
1 'polypeptide(L)'
;MKISIVGPATPIPPVGWGAVESLIWDYKVNLERLNHKVDIININNPKEIIKRINDYQPDFVHIQYDDWIVLYPYIQYPCACTTHFAYLEQPNKMDAYGRIFGLFQEAKPNVFCLSDSIKKAYSILGGIPDDNLFVVPNGVDLTKFRNTDNPEFPDRSIYLAKIDYRKRQHKFQSIDSLFFAGNIADKRFNQNHNYLGEWKKEYLHDYLTDYGNLVLLSDGEAHSLVIMEAFAAGLGVVVSQFATANLDLDKEFITVVEEDKIDDPQYVEYAIKKNREYSDAHRDEILEYA
;
A
#
# COMPACT_ATOMS: atom_id res chain seq x y z
N MET A 1 18.56 1.76 19.58
CA MET A 1 18.82 0.46 18.95
C MET A 1 19.50 0.65 17.62
N LYS A 2 20.25 -0.35 17.14
CA LYS A 2 20.72 -0.49 15.77
C LYS A 2 19.78 -1.40 15.00
N ILE A 3 19.26 -0.95 13.88
CA ILE A 3 18.25 -1.69 13.11
C ILE A 3 18.76 -1.85 11.67
N SER A 4 18.75 -3.07 11.14
CA SER A 4 18.98 -3.32 9.72
C SER A 4 17.64 -3.55 9.03
N ILE A 5 17.34 -2.82 7.97
CA ILE A 5 16.16 -3.02 7.13
C ILE A 5 16.62 -3.61 5.79
N VAL A 6 16.15 -4.83 5.49
CA VAL A 6 16.47 -5.52 4.23
C VAL A 6 15.30 -5.28 3.26
N GLY A 7 15.56 -4.54 2.22
CA GLY A 7 14.60 -4.16 1.18
C GLY A 7 14.86 -4.79 -0.19
N PRO A 8 14.10 -4.40 -1.22
CA PRO A 8 14.36 -4.79 -2.59
C PRO A 8 15.68 -4.19 -3.09
N ALA A 9 16.27 -4.81 -4.10
CA ALA A 9 17.54 -4.36 -4.72
C ALA A 9 17.32 -3.18 -5.70
N THR A 10 16.57 -2.19 -5.26
CA THR A 10 16.21 -0.96 -5.97
C THR A 10 16.68 0.25 -5.18
N PRO A 11 16.81 1.44 -5.79
CA PRO A 11 17.17 2.64 -5.05
C PRO A 11 16.19 2.95 -3.90
N ILE A 12 16.72 3.27 -2.71
CA ILE A 12 15.96 3.71 -1.54
C ILE A 12 16.63 5.00 -1.01
N PRO A 13 15.96 6.16 -1.02
CA PRO A 13 14.58 6.39 -1.50
C PRO A 13 14.44 6.10 -3.00
N PRO A 14 13.22 5.78 -3.46
CA PRO A 14 13.00 5.45 -4.86
C PRO A 14 13.18 6.68 -5.76
N VAL A 15 13.60 6.44 -7.01
CA VAL A 15 13.52 7.42 -8.08
C VAL A 15 12.19 7.18 -8.82
N GLY A 16 11.20 8.06 -8.62
CA GLY A 16 9.83 7.86 -9.08
C GLY A 16 8.99 7.03 -8.09
N TRP A 17 8.12 6.17 -8.59
CA TRP A 17 7.22 5.36 -7.78
C TRP A 17 7.88 4.08 -7.27
N GLY A 18 7.62 3.78 -6.01
CA GLY A 18 8.07 2.57 -5.30
C GLY A 18 7.47 2.58 -3.91
N ALA A 19 6.32 1.90 -3.71
CA ALA A 19 5.58 1.96 -2.44
C ALA A 19 6.40 1.37 -1.29
N VAL A 20 7.00 0.19 -1.48
CA VAL A 20 7.81 -0.48 -0.46
C VAL A 20 9.10 0.30 -0.19
N GLU A 21 9.76 0.79 -1.24
CA GLU A 21 10.98 1.60 -1.14
C GLU A 21 10.72 2.92 -0.39
N SER A 22 9.60 3.57 -0.67
CA SER A 22 9.18 4.78 0.05
C SER A 22 8.92 4.49 1.51
N LEU A 23 8.20 3.39 1.80
CA LEU A 23 7.90 2.97 3.16
C LEU A 23 9.19 2.67 3.95
N ILE A 24 10.15 1.96 3.35
CA ILE A 24 11.46 1.68 3.98
C ILE A 24 12.19 2.99 4.30
N TRP A 25 12.14 3.96 3.38
CA TRP A 25 12.75 5.27 3.62
C TRP A 25 12.05 6.03 4.76
N ASP A 26 10.73 6.02 4.80
CA ASP A 26 9.95 6.65 5.86
C ASP A 26 10.21 5.95 7.23
N TYR A 27 10.35 4.62 7.27
CA TYR A 27 10.81 3.90 8.46
C TYR A 27 12.18 4.41 8.93
N LYS A 28 13.15 4.50 8.02
CA LYS A 28 14.49 5.00 8.37
C LYS A 28 14.42 6.39 8.99
N VAL A 29 13.76 7.33 8.30
CA VAL A 29 13.67 8.73 8.76
C VAL A 29 13.02 8.83 10.15
N ASN A 30 11.90 8.12 10.36
CA ASN A 30 11.17 8.22 11.61
C ASN A 30 11.86 7.47 12.76
N LEU A 31 12.46 6.31 12.50
CA LEU A 31 13.25 5.59 13.51
C LEU A 31 14.50 6.39 13.93
N GLU A 32 15.15 7.10 12.99
CA GLU A 32 16.29 7.96 13.31
C GLU A 32 15.86 9.19 14.14
N ARG A 33 14.67 9.76 13.88
CA ARG A 33 14.07 10.79 14.76
C ARG A 33 13.82 10.30 16.18
N LEU A 34 13.55 9.01 16.35
CA LEU A 34 13.42 8.32 17.65
C LEU A 34 14.77 7.88 18.24
N ASN A 35 15.91 8.39 17.73
CA ASN A 35 17.27 8.09 18.16
C ASN A 35 17.70 6.62 17.94
N HIS A 36 17.12 5.91 17.00
CA HIS A 36 17.65 4.64 16.51
C HIS A 36 18.70 4.86 15.42
N LYS A 37 19.57 3.89 15.18
CA LYS A 37 20.50 3.88 14.04
C LYS A 37 20.01 2.87 13.02
N VAL A 38 19.75 3.32 11.79
CA VAL A 38 19.15 2.48 10.76
C VAL A 38 20.10 2.28 9.58
N ASP A 39 20.38 1.01 9.27
CA ASP A 39 21.10 0.61 8.05
C ASP A 39 20.11 -0.01 7.06
N ILE A 40 20.02 0.56 5.84
CA ILE A 40 19.20 0.00 4.75
C ILE A 40 20.09 -0.88 3.88
N ILE A 41 19.63 -2.12 3.66
CA ILE A 41 20.32 -3.12 2.83
C ILE A 41 19.44 -3.40 1.61
N ASN A 42 19.85 -2.86 0.46
CA ASN A 42 19.17 -2.99 -0.84
C ASN A 42 20.07 -3.65 -1.89
N ILE A 43 20.58 -4.82 -1.55
CA ILE A 43 21.56 -5.58 -2.34
C ILE A 43 20.88 -6.83 -2.90
N ASN A 44 21.21 -7.20 -4.16
CA ASN A 44 20.69 -8.42 -4.79
C ASN A 44 21.68 -9.60 -4.66
N ASN A 45 22.24 -9.80 -3.46
CA ASN A 45 23.14 -10.92 -3.19
C ASN A 45 22.95 -11.42 -1.75
N PRO A 46 22.38 -12.63 -1.55
CA PRO A 46 22.11 -13.17 -0.22
C PRO A 46 23.32 -13.20 0.70
N LYS A 47 24.49 -13.57 0.18
CA LYS A 47 25.72 -13.66 0.98
C LYS A 47 26.21 -12.29 1.44
N GLU A 48 26.10 -11.27 0.57
CA GLU A 48 26.47 -9.91 0.90
C GLU A 48 25.49 -9.29 1.90
N ILE A 49 24.18 -9.60 1.79
CA ILE A 49 23.17 -9.18 2.78
C ILE A 49 23.55 -9.70 4.16
N ILE A 50 23.77 -11.02 4.29
CA ILE A 50 24.16 -11.64 5.58
C ILE A 50 25.46 -11.07 6.11
N LYS A 51 26.47 -10.90 5.22
CA LYS A 51 27.74 -10.28 5.60
C LYS A 51 27.52 -8.87 6.17
N ARG A 52 26.74 -8.03 5.50
CA ARG A 52 26.48 -6.66 5.94
C ARG A 52 25.70 -6.60 7.27
N ILE A 53 24.72 -7.49 7.47
CA ILE A 53 24.05 -7.63 8.76
C ILE A 53 25.05 -7.95 9.86
N ASN A 54 25.94 -8.92 9.64
CA ASN A 54 26.94 -9.36 10.63
C ASN A 54 27.98 -8.27 10.89
N ASP A 55 28.44 -7.55 9.88
CA ASP A 55 29.38 -6.43 10.04
C ASP A 55 28.76 -5.27 10.82
N TYR A 56 27.46 -4.99 10.63
CA TYR A 56 26.76 -3.92 11.31
C TYR A 56 26.39 -4.28 12.75
N GLN A 57 26.15 -5.56 13.05
CA GLN A 57 25.74 -6.08 14.37
C GLN A 57 24.48 -5.35 14.89
N PRO A 58 23.32 -5.51 14.25
CA PRO A 58 22.08 -4.86 14.66
C PRO A 58 21.49 -5.48 15.91
N ASP A 59 20.70 -4.71 16.65
CA ASP A 59 19.83 -5.22 17.72
C ASP A 59 18.57 -5.89 17.14
N PHE A 60 18.18 -5.52 15.91
CA PHE A 60 17.00 -6.06 15.23
C PHE A 60 17.17 -6.00 13.70
N VAL A 61 16.67 -7.03 13.01
CA VAL A 61 16.60 -7.11 11.54
C VAL A 61 15.15 -7.09 11.08
N HIS A 62 14.80 -6.19 10.17
CA HIS A 62 13.48 -6.13 9.55
C HIS A 62 13.58 -6.45 8.06
N ILE A 63 13.01 -7.57 7.64
CA ILE A 63 12.90 -7.96 6.24
C ILE A 63 11.61 -7.35 5.68
N GLN A 64 11.74 -6.37 4.77
CA GLN A 64 10.63 -5.64 4.14
C GLN A 64 10.34 -6.10 2.69
N TYR A 65 10.97 -7.17 2.26
CA TYR A 65 10.78 -7.72 0.93
C TYR A 65 10.73 -9.25 1.00
N ASP A 66 9.59 -9.81 0.63
CA ASP A 66 9.22 -11.21 0.87
C ASP A 66 10.21 -12.23 0.31
N ASP A 67 10.84 -11.94 -0.83
CA ASP A 67 11.84 -12.83 -1.44
C ASP A 67 13.02 -13.12 -0.50
N TRP A 68 13.32 -12.19 0.40
CA TRP A 68 14.40 -12.35 1.38
C TRP A 68 14.06 -13.20 2.60
N ILE A 69 12.85 -13.76 2.67
CA ILE A 69 12.51 -14.76 3.72
C ILE A 69 13.49 -15.95 3.70
N VAL A 70 14.08 -16.26 2.55
CA VAL A 70 15.12 -17.28 2.41
C VAL A 70 16.33 -17.05 3.30
N LEU A 71 16.56 -15.80 3.75
CA LEU A 71 17.66 -15.44 4.65
C LEU A 71 17.35 -15.69 6.12
N TYR A 72 16.07 -15.81 6.48
CA TYR A 72 15.63 -15.88 7.88
C TYR A 72 16.37 -16.95 8.71
N PRO A 73 16.60 -18.18 8.22
CA PRO A 73 17.32 -19.20 8.98
C PRO A 73 18.82 -18.89 9.23
N TYR A 74 19.38 -17.93 8.49
CA TYR A 74 20.81 -17.55 8.59
C TYR A 74 21.05 -16.28 9.40
N ILE A 75 19.97 -15.58 9.81
CA ILE A 75 20.04 -14.36 10.61
C ILE A 75 20.11 -14.76 12.10
N GLN A 76 21.16 -14.36 12.79
CA GLN A 76 21.41 -14.69 14.21
C GLN A 76 20.93 -13.59 15.17
N TYR A 77 20.21 -12.61 14.67
CA TYR A 77 19.66 -11.47 15.41
C TYR A 77 18.15 -11.59 15.51
N PRO A 78 17.49 -10.95 16.50
CA PRO A 78 16.04 -10.80 16.50
C PRO A 78 15.57 -10.28 15.14
N CYS A 79 14.63 -10.97 14.51
CA CYS A 79 14.22 -10.70 13.14
C CYS A 79 12.71 -10.83 12.97
N ALA A 80 12.12 -9.96 12.15
CA ALA A 80 10.75 -10.09 11.66
C ALA A 80 10.70 -9.77 10.16
N CYS A 81 9.64 -10.29 9.51
CA CYS A 81 9.35 -10.04 8.11
C CYS A 81 8.03 -9.27 7.98
N THR A 82 7.96 -8.33 7.03
CA THR A 82 6.69 -7.76 6.57
C THR A 82 6.42 -8.25 5.15
N THR A 83 5.20 -8.69 4.89
CA THR A 83 4.77 -9.07 3.55
C THR A 83 3.87 -7.99 2.95
N HIS A 84 4.13 -7.67 1.68
CA HIS A 84 3.34 -6.75 0.88
C HIS A 84 2.56 -7.45 -0.24
N PHE A 85 2.45 -8.78 -0.17
CA PHE A 85 1.74 -9.56 -1.19
C PHE A 85 0.23 -9.33 -1.12
N ALA A 86 -0.34 -8.89 -2.23
CA ALA A 86 -1.73 -8.43 -2.31
C ALA A 86 -2.80 -9.51 -2.24
N TYR A 87 -2.44 -10.80 -2.38
CA TYR A 87 -3.39 -11.90 -2.54
C TYR A 87 -3.30 -12.96 -1.44
N LEU A 88 -2.70 -12.66 -0.30
CA LEU A 88 -2.63 -13.61 0.82
C LEU A 88 -3.99 -14.14 1.26
N GLU A 89 -5.02 -13.31 1.15
CA GLU A 89 -6.40 -13.65 1.50
C GLU A 89 -7.18 -14.31 0.35
N GLN A 90 -6.55 -14.50 -0.81
CA GLN A 90 -7.14 -15.07 -2.01
C GLN A 90 -6.36 -16.32 -2.46
N PRO A 91 -6.56 -17.49 -1.82
CA PRO A 91 -5.74 -18.69 -2.08
C PRO A 91 -5.70 -19.13 -3.55
N ASN A 92 -6.77 -18.83 -4.30
CA ASN A 92 -6.85 -19.11 -5.74
C ASN A 92 -5.94 -18.22 -6.61
N LYS A 93 -5.34 -17.18 -6.04
CA LYS A 93 -4.39 -16.27 -6.73
C LYS A 93 -2.95 -16.39 -6.18
N MET A 94 -2.70 -17.36 -5.33
CA MET A 94 -1.40 -17.54 -4.68
C MET A 94 -0.35 -18.29 -5.48
N ASP A 95 -0.67 -18.84 -6.65
CA ASP A 95 0.22 -19.71 -7.43
C ASP A 95 1.61 -19.11 -7.63
N ALA A 96 1.70 -17.84 -8.01
CA ALA A 96 2.97 -17.14 -8.20
C ALA A 96 3.76 -16.91 -6.89
N TYR A 97 3.08 -16.94 -5.75
CA TYR A 97 3.64 -16.70 -4.42
C TYR A 97 3.87 -17.99 -3.63
N GLY A 98 3.37 -19.12 -4.11
CA GLY A 98 3.35 -20.40 -3.40
C GLY A 98 4.73 -20.85 -2.90
N ARG A 99 5.80 -20.61 -3.67
CA ARG A 99 7.17 -20.91 -3.23
C ARG A 99 7.59 -20.06 -2.03
N ILE A 100 7.33 -18.76 -2.06
CA ILE A 100 7.68 -17.81 -0.97
C ILE A 100 6.84 -18.15 0.26
N PHE A 101 5.55 -18.38 0.07
CA PHE A 101 4.66 -18.79 1.15
C PHE A 101 5.10 -20.10 1.82
N GLY A 102 5.57 -21.08 1.06
CA GLY A 102 6.17 -22.32 1.56
C GLY A 102 7.39 -22.07 2.47
N LEU A 103 8.23 -21.09 2.15
CA LEU A 103 9.34 -20.69 3.02
C LEU A 103 8.86 -20.06 4.33
N PHE A 104 7.78 -19.29 4.33
CA PHE A 104 7.15 -18.81 5.56
C PHE A 104 6.60 -19.96 6.40
N GLN A 105 5.94 -20.94 5.79
CA GLN A 105 5.43 -22.15 6.48
C GLN A 105 6.54 -22.96 7.12
N GLU A 106 7.69 -23.09 6.47
CA GLU A 106 8.85 -23.84 6.96
C GLU A 106 9.58 -23.10 8.06
N ALA A 107 9.88 -21.81 7.86
CA ALA A 107 10.69 -21.02 8.77
C ALA A 107 9.90 -20.53 10.01
N LYS A 108 8.57 -20.40 9.91
CA LYS A 108 7.68 -19.85 10.95
C LYS A 108 8.22 -18.57 11.58
N PRO A 109 8.56 -17.54 10.78
CA PRO A 109 9.21 -16.35 11.27
C PRO A 109 8.28 -15.50 12.15
N ASN A 110 8.84 -14.51 12.84
CA ASN A 110 8.03 -13.38 13.28
C ASN A 110 7.56 -12.58 12.06
N VAL A 111 6.27 -12.27 11.99
CA VAL A 111 5.68 -11.53 10.87
C VAL A 111 4.98 -10.29 11.38
N PHE A 112 5.32 -9.15 10.79
CA PHE A 112 4.53 -7.94 10.92
C PHE A 112 3.46 -7.96 9.83
N CYS A 113 2.24 -8.31 10.23
CA CYS A 113 1.08 -8.42 9.37
C CYS A 113 0.45 -7.03 9.17
N LEU A 114 0.16 -6.65 7.94
CA LEU A 114 -0.41 -5.33 7.64
C LEU A 114 -1.87 -5.18 8.07
N SER A 115 -2.56 -6.29 8.38
CA SER A 115 -3.95 -6.31 8.87
C SER A 115 -4.23 -7.58 9.67
N ASP A 116 -5.36 -7.59 10.40
CA ASP A 116 -5.85 -8.77 11.09
C ASP A 116 -6.21 -9.92 10.14
N SER A 117 -6.70 -9.61 8.95
CA SER A 117 -6.99 -10.61 7.93
C SER A 117 -5.73 -11.27 7.39
N ILE A 118 -4.65 -10.53 7.16
CA ILE A 118 -3.33 -11.07 6.82
C ILE A 118 -2.77 -11.92 7.96
N LYS A 119 -2.89 -11.47 9.23
CA LYS A 119 -2.52 -12.28 10.41
C LYS A 119 -3.27 -13.61 10.39
N LYS A 120 -4.58 -13.58 10.19
CA LYS A 120 -5.42 -14.78 10.13
C LYS A 120 -5.01 -15.72 8.98
N ALA A 121 -4.67 -15.16 7.80
CA ALA A 121 -4.17 -15.96 6.68
C ALA A 121 -2.87 -16.68 7.01
N TYR A 122 -1.91 -16.02 7.64
CA TYR A 122 -0.67 -16.66 8.07
C TYR A 122 -0.87 -17.69 9.18
N SER A 123 -1.76 -17.45 10.14
CA SER A 123 -2.10 -18.42 11.19
C SER A 123 -2.75 -19.67 10.59
N ILE A 124 -3.81 -19.51 9.78
CA ILE A 124 -4.61 -20.64 9.28
C ILE A 124 -3.94 -21.35 8.10
N LEU A 125 -3.50 -20.61 7.08
CA LEU A 125 -2.93 -21.20 5.87
C LEU A 125 -1.43 -21.46 6.02
N GLY A 126 -0.73 -20.59 6.74
CA GLY A 126 0.71 -20.69 6.97
C GLY A 126 1.09 -21.59 8.14
N GLY A 127 0.18 -21.89 9.06
CA GLY A 127 0.47 -22.63 10.29
C GLY A 127 1.53 -21.94 11.16
N ILE A 128 1.63 -20.61 11.07
CA ILE A 128 2.53 -19.80 11.89
C ILE A 128 1.86 -19.57 13.25
N PRO A 129 2.56 -19.81 14.39
CA PRO A 129 2.00 -19.56 15.71
C PRO A 129 1.58 -18.10 15.89
N ASP A 130 0.45 -17.87 16.57
CA ASP A 130 -0.09 -16.53 16.79
C ASP A 130 0.88 -15.60 17.55
N ASP A 131 1.71 -16.16 18.43
CA ASP A 131 2.76 -15.43 19.16
C ASP A 131 3.87 -14.86 18.25
N ASN A 132 3.97 -15.36 17.01
CA ASN A 132 4.89 -14.86 16.00
C ASN A 132 4.23 -13.85 15.05
N LEU A 133 2.94 -13.54 15.21
CA LEU A 133 2.17 -12.71 14.30
C LEU A 133 1.72 -11.41 14.96
N PHE A 134 2.25 -10.29 14.49
CA PHE A 134 2.00 -8.95 15.05
C PHE A 134 1.31 -8.09 13.99
N VAL A 135 0.17 -7.47 14.32
CA VAL A 135 -0.50 -6.53 13.40
C VAL A 135 0.19 -5.18 13.48
N VAL A 136 0.78 -4.78 12.37
CA VAL A 136 1.51 -3.50 12.20
C VAL A 136 1.08 -2.88 10.86
N PRO A 137 0.00 -2.08 10.84
CA PRO A 137 -0.47 -1.41 9.62
C PRO A 137 0.55 -0.46 9.02
N ASN A 138 0.46 -0.19 7.73
CA ASN A 138 1.18 0.92 7.12
C ASN A 138 0.66 2.26 7.67
N GLY A 139 1.51 3.25 7.73
CA GLY A 139 1.15 4.63 8.08
C GLY A 139 1.61 5.62 7.02
N VAL A 140 1.08 6.83 7.09
CA VAL A 140 1.50 7.98 6.28
C VAL A 140 1.83 9.16 7.18
N ASP A 141 2.68 10.05 6.70
CA ASP A 141 3.06 11.28 7.41
C ASP A 141 2.03 12.38 7.06
N LEU A 142 1.06 12.58 7.95
CA LEU A 142 -0.02 13.56 7.76
C LEU A 142 0.51 14.99 7.55
N THR A 143 1.69 15.31 8.08
CA THR A 143 2.26 16.67 7.99
C THR A 143 2.75 17.01 6.57
N LYS A 144 2.84 16.03 5.69
CA LYS A 144 3.25 16.24 4.29
C LYS A 144 2.12 16.72 3.39
N PHE A 145 0.85 16.49 3.79
CA PHE A 145 -0.29 16.75 2.92
C PHE A 145 -0.82 18.18 3.11
N ARG A 146 -1.01 18.84 1.97
CA ARG A 146 -1.78 20.08 1.94
C ARG A 146 -3.27 19.76 2.10
N ASN A 147 -3.97 20.57 2.86
CA ASN A 147 -5.41 20.52 2.99
C ASN A 147 -6.02 21.84 2.50
N THR A 148 -7.21 21.77 1.91
CA THR A 148 -7.92 22.94 1.41
C THR A 148 -9.43 22.78 1.55
N ASP A 149 -10.10 23.85 1.96
CA ASP A 149 -11.56 23.98 1.98
C ASP A 149 -12.11 24.39 0.59
N ASN A 150 -11.22 24.74 -0.34
CA ASN A 150 -11.58 25.18 -1.70
C ASN A 150 -10.78 24.37 -2.73
N PRO A 151 -11.17 23.11 -2.99
CA PRO A 151 -10.50 22.26 -3.97
C PRO A 151 -10.66 22.82 -5.40
N GLU A 152 -9.66 22.64 -6.24
CA GLU A 152 -9.70 23.11 -7.63
C GLU A 152 -10.65 22.26 -8.49
N PHE A 153 -10.77 20.95 -8.17
CA PHE A 153 -11.53 19.98 -8.95
C PHE A 153 -12.51 19.16 -8.07
N PRO A 154 -13.44 19.82 -7.36
CA PRO A 154 -14.36 19.13 -6.44
C PRO A 154 -15.31 18.16 -7.16
N ASP A 155 -15.54 18.38 -8.45
CA ASP A 155 -16.37 17.55 -9.33
C ASP A 155 -15.63 16.38 -9.98
N ARG A 156 -14.32 16.23 -9.72
CA ARG A 156 -13.45 15.17 -10.26
C ARG A 156 -13.02 14.19 -9.21
N SER A 157 -12.95 12.95 -9.61
CA SER A 157 -12.38 11.85 -8.82
C SER A 157 -11.02 11.45 -9.36
N ILE A 158 -10.11 10.99 -8.51
CA ILE A 158 -8.77 10.58 -8.90
C ILE A 158 -8.54 9.08 -8.65
N TYR A 159 -8.03 8.37 -9.65
CA TYR A 159 -7.51 7.02 -9.52
C TYR A 159 -5.98 7.08 -9.59
N LEU A 160 -5.34 7.16 -8.45
CA LEU A 160 -3.90 7.34 -8.32
C LEU A 160 -3.22 6.01 -8.00
N ALA A 161 -2.66 5.37 -9.00
CA ALA A 161 -1.93 4.10 -8.87
C ALA A 161 -1.14 3.79 -10.14
N LYS A 162 -0.16 2.88 -10.04
CA LYS A 162 0.39 2.24 -11.24
C LYS A 162 -0.76 1.66 -12.06
N ILE A 163 -0.78 1.97 -13.35
CA ILE A 163 -1.82 1.48 -14.25
C ILE A 163 -1.44 0.08 -14.71
N ASP A 164 -2.00 -0.91 -14.05
CA ASP A 164 -1.74 -2.32 -14.34
C ASP A 164 -3.02 -3.16 -14.32
N TYR A 165 -2.91 -4.43 -14.75
CA TYR A 165 -4.06 -5.33 -14.85
C TYR A 165 -4.79 -5.52 -13.53
N ARG A 166 -4.06 -5.49 -12.41
CA ARG A 166 -4.59 -5.67 -11.04
C ARG A 166 -5.41 -4.49 -10.58
N LYS A 167 -5.02 -3.29 -10.99
CA LYS A 167 -5.71 -2.04 -10.66
C LYS A 167 -6.93 -1.75 -11.54
N ARG A 168 -7.10 -2.46 -12.66
CA ARG A 168 -8.31 -2.47 -13.52
C ARG A 168 -8.73 -1.11 -14.10
N GLN A 169 -7.87 -0.08 -14.11
CA GLN A 169 -8.21 1.28 -14.55
C GLN A 169 -8.82 1.32 -15.96
N HIS A 170 -8.39 0.41 -16.85
CA HIS A 170 -8.92 0.31 -18.22
C HIS A 170 -10.44 0.08 -18.29
N LYS A 171 -11.07 -0.47 -17.23
CA LYS A 171 -12.53 -0.72 -17.18
C LYS A 171 -13.33 0.55 -16.94
N PHE A 172 -12.72 1.58 -16.35
CA PHE A 172 -13.41 2.76 -15.84
C PHE A 172 -13.12 4.04 -16.65
N GLN A 173 -12.43 3.93 -17.78
CA GLN A 173 -12.03 5.07 -18.60
C GLN A 173 -13.20 5.80 -19.29
N SER A 174 -14.38 5.18 -19.34
CA SER A 174 -15.60 5.81 -19.85
C SER A 174 -16.28 6.76 -18.86
N ILE A 175 -15.82 6.79 -17.60
CA ILE A 175 -16.36 7.70 -16.58
C ILE A 175 -15.65 9.05 -16.71
N ASP A 176 -16.32 10.04 -17.27
CA ASP A 176 -15.74 11.34 -17.63
C ASP A 176 -15.19 12.11 -16.41
N SER A 177 -15.82 11.95 -15.24
CA SER A 177 -15.40 12.60 -13.99
C SER A 177 -14.25 11.90 -13.28
N LEU A 178 -13.79 10.71 -13.75
CA LEU A 178 -12.71 9.95 -13.16
C LEU A 178 -11.41 10.17 -13.92
N PHE A 179 -10.40 10.71 -13.24
CA PHE A 179 -9.08 10.99 -13.76
C PHE A 179 -8.07 9.97 -13.27
N PHE A 180 -7.05 9.69 -14.07
CA PHE A 180 -6.05 8.65 -13.79
C PHE A 180 -4.65 9.23 -13.74
N ALA A 181 -3.91 8.93 -12.69
CA ALA A 181 -2.50 9.27 -12.58
C ALA A 181 -1.66 8.05 -12.20
N GLY A 182 -0.56 7.83 -12.92
CA GLY A 182 0.38 6.75 -12.68
C GLY A 182 1.07 6.26 -13.95
N ASN A 183 2.15 5.49 -13.78
CA ASN A 183 2.87 4.91 -14.90
C ASN A 183 2.10 3.73 -15.52
N ILE A 184 2.09 3.66 -16.85
CA ILE A 184 1.30 2.69 -17.61
C ILE A 184 2.09 1.40 -17.83
N ALA A 185 1.53 0.29 -17.34
CA ALA A 185 1.99 -1.07 -17.60
C ALA A 185 0.92 -1.95 -18.28
N ASP A 186 -0.36 -1.56 -18.21
CA ASP A 186 -1.47 -2.27 -18.86
C ASP A 186 -1.71 -1.72 -20.26
N LYS A 187 -1.48 -2.55 -21.28
CA LYS A 187 -1.67 -2.20 -22.69
C LYS A 187 -3.13 -1.93 -23.10
N ARG A 188 -4.10 -2.31 -22.24
CA ARG A 188 -5.54 -2.05 -22.47
C ARG A 188 -5.93 -0.62 -22.10
N PHE A 189 -5.09 0.06 -21.32
CA PHE A 189 -5.33 1.44 -20.92
C PHE A 189 -4.99 2.40 -22.06
N ASN A 190 -5.91 3.31 -22.41
CA ASN A 190 -5.73 4.32 -23.44
C ASN A 190 -5.36 5.65 -22.80
N GLN A 191 -4.39 6.36 -23.38
CA GLN A 191 -4.03 7.70 -22.97
C GLN A 191 -5.01 8.72 -23.60
N ASN A 192 -6.15 8.88 -22.96
CA ASN A 192 -7.19 9.84 -23.35
C ASN A 192 -7.13 11.11 -22.47
N HIS A 193 -8.13 11.98 -22.61
CA HIS A 193 -8.20 13.29 -21.95
C HIS A 193 -8.20 13.24 -20.41
N ASN A 194 -8.59 12.12 -19.80
CA ASN A 194 -8.62 11.96 -18.34
C ASN A 194 -7.36 11.29 -17.76
N TYR A 195 -6.33 11.05 -18.58
CA TYR A 195 -5.02 10.59 -18.12
C TYR A 195 -4.09 11.78 -17.85
N LEU A 196 -3.65 11.91 -16.61
CA LEU A 196 -2.85 13.03 -16.11
C LEU A 196 -1.32 12.77 -16.14
N GLY A 197 -0.92 11.60 -16.63
CA GLY A 197 0.48 11.21 -16.60
C GLY A 197 0.90 10.58 -15.27
N GLU A 198 2.20 10.40 -15.10
CA GLU A 198 2.80 9.92 -13.85
C GLU A 198 3.08 11.10 -12.91
N TRP A 199 2.47 11.10 -11.74
CA TRP A 199 2.73 12.12 -10.74
C TRP A 199 4.03 11.82 -9.97
N LYS A 200 4.77 12.86 -9.65
CA LYS A 200 5.83 12.78 -8.63
C LYS A 200 5.20 12.77 -7.24
N LYS A 201 5.91 12.22 -6.25
CA LYS A 201 5.40 12.11 -4.88
C LYS A 201 5.07 13.47 -4.25
N GLU A 202 5.85 14.50 -4.58
CA GLU A 202 5.61 15.87 -4.12
C GLU A 202 4.28 16.41 -4.68
N TYR A 203 3.95 16.10 -5.94
CA TYR A 203 2.67 16.47 -6.52
C TYR A 203 1.48 15.84 -5.80
N LEU A 204 1.63 14.58 -5.37
CA LEU A 204 0.59 13.91 -4.60
C LEU A 204 0.31 14.67 -3.29
N HIS A 205 1.33 15.07 -2.56
CA HIS A 205 1.18 15.81 -1.31
C HIS A 205 0.50 17.17 -1.49
N ASP A 206 0.78 17.85 -2.59
CA ASP A 206 0.29 19.20 -2.85
C ASP A 206 -1.10 19.23 -3.51
N TYR A 207 -1.39 18.26 -4.40
CA TYR A 207 -2.55 18.35 -5.30
C TYR A 207 -3.64 17.30 -5.06
N LEU A 208 -3.39 16.27 -4.24
CA LEU A 208 -4.42 15.25 -3.99
C LEU A 208 -5.69 15.86 -3.39
N THR A 209 -5.55 16.80 -2.47
CA THR A 209 -6.65 17.53 -1.81
C THR A 209 -7.54 18.34 -2.77
N ASP A 210 -7.09 18.62 -4.02
CA ASP A 210 -7.86 19.38 -5.01
C ASP A 210 -8.97 18.56 -5.69
N TYR A 211 -8.99 17.24 -5.49
CA TYR A 211 -10.03 16.35 -6.02
C TYR A 211 -11.15 16.13 -5.00
N GLY A 212 -12.30 15.66 -5.48
CA GLY A 212 -13.46 15.41 -4.63
C GLY A 212 -13.34 14.09 -3.85
N ASN A 213 -12.75 13.03 -4.44
CA ASN A 213 -12.50 11.75 -3.77
C ASN A 213 -11.46 10.90 -4.51
N LEU A 214 -10.98 9.83 -3.85
CA LEU A 214 -10.09 8.83 -4.44
C LEU A 214 -10.87 7.57 -4.83
N VAL A 215 -10.45 6.93 -5.93
CA VAL A 215 -10.98 5.63 -6.39
C VAL A 215 -9.86 4.60 -6.42
N LEU A 216 -10.09 3.41 -5.84
CA LEU A 216 -9.16 2.27 -5.90
C LEU A 216 -9.94 0.94 -6.01
N LEU A 217 -10.23 0.52 -7.23
CA LEU A 217 -11.02 -0.67 -7.53
C LEU A 217 -10.13 -1.87 -7.94
N SER A 218 -9.03 -2.06 -7.24
CA SER A 218 -8.08 -3.15 -7.49
C SER A 218 -8.66 -4.52 -7.13
N ASP A 219 -8.10 -5.59 -7.72
CA ASP A 219 -8.51 -6.96 -7.44
C ASP A 219 -7.72 -7.62 -6.29
N GLY A 220 -6.91 -6.84 -5.59
CA GLY A 220 -6.17 -7.25 -4.39
C GLY A 220 -5.24 -6.13 -3.89
N GLU A 221 -5.27 -5.91 -2.59
CA GLU A 221 -4.37 -5.02 -1.84
C GLU A 221 -3.99 -5.69 -0.52
N ALA A 222 -2.75 -5.51 -0.08
CA ALA A 222 -2.36 -5.93 1.26
C ALA A 222 -2.78 -4.89 2.32
N HIS A 223 -2.35 -3.65 2.13
CA HIS A 223 -2.81 -2.45 2.85
C HIS A 223 -2.37 -1.23 2.03
N SER A 224 -3.32 -0.58 1.38
CA SER A 224 -3.01 0.44 0.36
C SER A 224 -2.58 1.77 0.98
N LEU A 225 -1.35 2.21 0.69
CA LEU A 225 -0.86 3.53 1.11
C LEU A 225 -1.69 4.67 0.51
N VAL A 226 -2.13 4.55 -0.74
CA VAL A 226 -2.86 5.64 -1.41
C VAL A 226 -4.23 5.91 -0.77
N ILE A 227 -4.83 4.94 -0.10
CA ILE A 227 -6.06 5.15 0.69
C ILE A 227 -5.74 6.00 1.93
N MET A 228 -4.66 5.68 2.64
CA MET A 228 -4.21 6.49 3.80
C MET A 228 -3.79 7.89 3.36
N GLU A 229 -3.14 8.01 2.21
CA GLU A 229 -2.78 9.29 1.59
C GLU A 229 -4.02 10.11 1.21
N ALA A 230 -5.10 9.46 0.75
CA ALA A 230 -6.37 10.13 0.47
C ALA A 230 -7.01 10.69 1.74
N PHE A 231 -7.07 9.92 2.82
CA PHE A 231 -7.58 10.42 4.11
C PHE A 231 -6.75 11.59 4.63
N ALA A 232 -5.41 11.49 4.55
CA ALA A 232 -4.51 12.58 4.92
C ALA A 232 -4.70 13.87 4.09
N ALA A 233 -5.27 13.75 2.89
CA ALA A 233 -5.64 14.88 2.02
C ALA A 233 -7.12 15.32 2.18
N GLY A 234 -7.86 14.73 3.13
CA GLY A 234 -9.28 15.02 3.38
C GLY A 234 -10.23 14.44 2.33
N LEU A 235 -9.85 13.34 1.66
CA LEU A 235 -10.65 12.70 0.62
C LEU A 235 -11.34 11.44 1.10
N GLY A 236 -12.63 11.30 0.84
CA GLY A 236 -13.33 10.03 0.88
C GLY A 236 -12.82 9.07 -0.20
N VAL A 237 -13.15 7.78 -0.05
CA VAL A 237 -12.64 6.74 -0.94
C VAL A 237 -13.73 5.82 -1.46
N VAL A 238 -13.59 5.43 -2.74
CA VAL A 238 -14.36 4.34 -3.34
C VAL A 238 -13.40 3.19 -3.61
N VAL A 239 -13.63 2.07 -2.94
CA VAL A 239 -12.70 0.93 -2.94
C VAL A 239 -13.40 -0.35 -3.38
N SER A 240 -12.65 -1.31 -3.93
CA SER A 240 -13.14 -2.67 -4.11
C SER A 240 -13.21 -3.39 -2.75
N GLN A 241 -13.99 -4.47 -2.66
CA GLN A 241 -14.01 -5.34 -1.49
C GLN A 241 -12.64 -5.90 -1.10
N PHE A 242 -11.69 -5.95 -2.04
CA PHE A 242 -10.31 -6.43 -1.82
C PHE A 242 -9.31 -5.33 -1.43
N ALA A 243 -9.79 -4.10 -1.19
CA ALA A 243 -8.96 -2.97 -0.77
C ALA A 243 -9.44 -2.37 0.57
N THR A 244 -10.18 -3.14 1.37
CA THR A 244 -10.83 -2.69 2.62
C THR A 244 -9.99 -2.93 3.88
N ALA A 245 -8.77 -3.46 3.76
CA ALA A 245 -7.92 -3.77 4.92
C ALA A 245 -7.76 -2.56 5.86
N ASN A 246 -8.06 -2.77 7.14
CA ASN A 246 -8.03 -1.77 8.23
C ASN A 246 -8.97 -0.56 8.08
N LEU A 247 -9.95 -0.61 7.18
CA LEU A 247 -10.93 0.47 7.04
C LEU A 247 -12.13 0.23 7.97
N ASP A 248 -12.62 1.30 8.58
CA ASP A 248 -13.90 1.33 9.29
C ASP A 248 -15.03 1.51 8.28
N LEU A 249 -15.64 0.40 7.86
CA LEU A 249 -16.66 0.39 6.80
C LEU A 249 -18.01 1.02 7.22
N ASP A 250 -18.16 1.41 8.48
CA ASP A 250 -19.34 2.16 8.96
C ASP A 250 -19.24 3.66 8.63
N LYS A 251 -18.10 4.12 8.10
CA LYS A 251 -17.90 5.51 7.70
C LYS A 251 -18.48 5.81 6.31
N GLU A 252 -19.34 6.83 6.23
CA GLU A 252 -20.05 7.19 4.98
C GLU A 252 -19.10 7.71 3.88
N PHE A 253 -17.92 8.20 4.22
CA PHE A 253 -16.88 8.60 3.26
C PHE A 253 -16.08 7.40 2.70
N ILE A 254 -16.39 6.16 3.11
CA ILE A 254 -15.82 4.92 2.58
C ILE A 254 -16.94 4.16 1.85
N THR A 255 -16.83 4.06 0.53
CA THR A 255 -17.78 3.33 -0.30
C THR A 255 -17.13 2.08 -0.85
N VAL A 256 -17.70 0.91 -0.55
CA VAL A 256 -17.22 -0.38 -1.08
C VAL A 256 -18.02 -0.76 -2.31
N VAL A 257 -17.32 -1.11 -3.39
CA VAL A 257 -17.89 -1.70 -4.60
C VAL A 257 -17.61 -3.20 -4.57
N GLU A 258 -18.68 -3.97 -4.48
CA GLU A 258 -18.62 -5.44 -4.49
C GLU A 258 -18.17 -5.98 -5.85
N GLU A 259 -17.55 -7.16 -5.86
CA GLU A 259 -16.93 -7.71 -7.08
C GLU A 259 -17.96 -8.02 -8.17
N ASP A 260 -19.19 -8.38 -7.82
CA ASP A 260 -20.28 -8.62 -8.76
C ASP A 260 -20.81 -7.34 -9.44
N LYS A 261 -20.46 -6.14 -8.91
CA LYS A 261 -20.82 -4.82 -9.43
C LYS A 261 -19.69 -4.11 -10.16
N ILE A 262 -18.46 -4.64 -10.08
CA ILE A 262 -17.27 -3.99 -10.64
C ILE A 262 -17.34 -3.82 -12.15
N ASP A 263 -18.07 -4.67 -12.85
CA ASP A 263 -18.25 -4.66 -14.30
C ASP A 263 -19.52 -3.91 -14.76
N ASP A 264 -20.21 -3.22 -13.85
CA ASP A 264 -21.32 -2.30 -14.15
C ASP A 264 -20.83 -0.84 -14.05
N PRO A 265 -20.46 -0.19 -15.19
CA PRO A 265 -19.94 1.16 -15.18
C PRO A 265 -20.92 2.21 -14.64
N GLN A 266 -22.23 2.01 -14.81
CA GLN A 266 -23.25 2.94 -14.31
C GLN A 266 -23.35 2.87 -12.78
N TYR A 267 -23.27 1.68 -12.22
CA TYR A 267 -23.23 1.49 -10.77
C TYR A 267 -21.95 2.12 -10.18
N VAL A 268 -20.79 1.84 -10.80
CA VAL A 268 -19.52 2.38 -10.34
C VAL A 268 -19.50 3.91 -10.42
N GLU A 269 -19.97 4.49 -11.50
CA GLU A 269 -20.07 5.95 -11.66
C GLU A 269 -21.00 6.58 -10.60
N TYR A 270 -22.15 5.94 -10.33
CA TYR A 270 -23.06 6.38 -9.28
C TYR A 270 -22.40 6.32 -7.89
N ALA A 271 -21.71 5.23 -7.57
CA ALA A 271 -20.98 5.07 -6.31
C ALA A 271 -19.90 6.14 -6.12
N ILE A 272 -19.12 6.40 -7.18
CA ILE A 272 -18.09 7.45 -7.20
C ILE A 272 -18.69 8.82 -6.94
N LYS A 273 -19.78 9.16 -7.65
CA LYS A 273 -20.46 10.45 -7.49
C LYS A 273 -21.01 10.65 -6.08
N LYS A 274 -21.70 9.66 -5.55
CA LYS A 274 -22.25 9.70 -4.19
C LYS A 274 -21.19 9.90 -3.12
N ASN A 275 -20.10 9.12 -3.19
CA ASN A 275 -19.00 9.25 -2.27
C ASN A 275 -18.32 10.62 -2.38
N ARG A 276 -18.16 11.15 -3.60
CA ARG A 276 -17.57 12.47 -3.83
C ARG A 276 -18.40 13.59 -3.22
N GLU A 277 -19.73 13.55 -3.37
CA GLU A 277 -20.64 14.52 -2.77
C GLU A 277 -20.54 14.52 -1.24
N TYR A 278 -20.42 13.35 -0.61
CA TYR A 278 -20.21 13.23 0.82
C TYR A 278 -18.82 13.75 1.24
N SER A 279 -17.79 13.27 0.55
CA SER A 279 -16.39 13.63 0.80
C SER A 279 -16.17 15.15 0.79
N ASP A 280 -16.70 15.84 -0.22
CA ASP A 280 -16.54 17.29 -0.35
C ASP A 280 -17.20 18.06 0.80
N ALA A 281 -18.32 17.57 1.32
CA ALA A 281 -19.04 18.18 2.44
C ALA A 281 -18.47 17.85 3.83
N HIS A 282 -17.60 16.82 3.96
CA HIS A 282 -17.17 16.29 5.26
C HIS A 282 -15.64 16.12 5.38
N ARG A 283 -14.86 17.00 4.73
CA ARG A 283 -13.39 16.94 4.72
C ARG A 283 -12.78 16.93 6.12
N ASP A 284 -13.31 17.72 7.04
CA ASP A 284 -12.83 17.79 8.42
C ASP A 284 -13.01 16.45 9.15
N GLU A 285 -14.15 15.77 8.97
CA GLU A 285 -14.39 14.44 9.53
C GLU A 285 -13.38 13.42 8.99
N ILE A 286 -13.07 13.48 7.70
CA ILE A 286 -12.10 12.59 7.05
C ILE A 286 -10.69 12.83 7.58
N LEU A 287 -10.30 14.10 7.75
CA LEU A 287 -9.01 14.49 8.32
C LEU A 287 -8.87 14.07 9.79
N GLU A 288 -9.97 14.11 10.58
CA GLU A 288 -9.97 13.63 11.96
C GLU A 288 -9.85 12.10 12.04
N TYR A 289 -10.35 11.38 11.04
CA TYR A 289 -10.23 9.93 10.95
C TYR A 289 -8.83 9.47 10.56
N ALA A 290 -8.08 10.26 9.74
CA ALA A 290 -6.74 9.92 9.24
C ALA A 290 -5.71 9.78 10.35
#